data_c00183476e311184e045d027ec6d969e
#
_entry.id   c00183476e311184e045d027ec6d969e
#
_cell.length_a   1.000
_cell.length_b   1.000
_cell.length_c   1.000
_cell.angle_alpha   90.00
_cell.angle_beta   90.00
_cell.angle_gamma   90.00
#
_symmetry.space_group_name_H-M   'P 1'
#
loop_
_entity.id
_entity.type
_entity.pdbx_description
1 polymer ?
#
loop_
_entity_poly.entity_id
_entity_poly.type
_entity_poly.pdbx_seq_one_letter_code
_entity_poly.pdbx_strand_id
1 'polypeptide(L)'
;MWEISGAGSAEFRTNGWKLVVTCGEPEVGGIRLLSCREDLVGAAAKMAVPGFDLPPCGECYIRGDALHISFPVSQANPIGLELVMMAIEADQQMLVVESVVGLHTSLLDSHPSLQLEVGAGHPGFPLWGRVGWEQIVADGDSIWLRATGRSSMEGPGVSTLLLCDRRDLSSLSSVDDDKCNGVRFFGDFLEKGVIRKVQPWWVWSNGQLSKRRADTIAHHLAARPLALSN
;
A
#
# COMPACT_ATOMS: atom_id res chain seq x y z
N MET A 1 7.19 15.53 -5.86
CA MET A 1 6.48 15.49 -7.15
C MET A 1 6.61 14.08 -7.71
N TRP A 2 5.59 13.57 -8.39
CA TRP A 2 5.64 12.30 -9.11
C TRP A 2 6.36 12.43 -10.43
N GLU A 3 7.10 11.41 -10.81
CA GLU A 3 7.76 11.26 -12.11
C GLU A 3 7.59 9.81 -12.59
N ILE A 4 7.25 9.62 -13.87
CA ILE A 4 7.16 8.29 -14.46
C ILE A 4 8.55 7.88 -14.94
N SER A 5 9.06 6.77 -14.41
CA SER A 5 10.42 6.29 -14.70
C SER A 5 10.45 5.13 -15.72
N GLY A 6 9.29 4.60 -16.11
CA GLY A 6 9.15 3.52 -17.09
C GLY A 6 7.74 2.99 -17.20
N ALA A 7 7.54 1.98 -18.02
CA ALA A 7 6.25 1.29 -18.15
C ALA A 7 5.91 0.60 -16.81
N GLY A 8 4.91 1.12 -16.11
CA GLY A 8 4.50 0.60 -14.80
C GLY A 8 5.44 0.95 -13.65
N SER A 9 6.30 1.95 -13.80
CA SER A 9 7.17 2.43 -12.75
C SER A 9 7.10 3.94 -12.60
N ALA A 10 6.96 4.41 -11.35
CA ALA A 10 6.92 5.82 -11.01
C ALA A 10 7.68 6.09 -9.71
N GLU A 11 8.20 7.30 -9.58
CA GLU A 11 8.88 7.78 -8.40
C GLU A 11 8.22 9.06 -7.87
N PHE A 12 8.09 9.15 -6.56
CA PHE A 12 7.76 10.39 -5.87
C PHE A 12 8.98 10.87 -5.09
N ARG A 13 9.30 12.16 -5.23
CA ARG A 13 10.44 12.76 -4.51
C ARG A 13 10.02 14.04 -3.83
N THR A 14 10.37 14.17 -2.54
CA THR A 14 10.16 15.40 -1.77
C THR A 14 10.89 15.33 -0.42
N ASN A 15 11.45 16.44 0.05
CA ASN A 15 12.00 16.62 1.40
C ASN A 15 12.91 15.47 1.87
N GLY A 16 13.74 14.93 0.98
CA GLY A 16 14.63 13.78 1.27
C GLY A 16 13.95 12.42 1.16
N TRP A 17 12.63 12.35 0.92
CA TRP A 17 11.91 11.11 0.66
C TRP A 17 11.90 10.74 -0.82
N LYS A 18 12.06 9.48 -1.08
CA LYS A 18 11.84 8.85 -2.37
C LYS A 18 10.90 7.66 -2.18
N LEU A 19 9.76 7.66 -2.86
CA LEU A 19 8.86 6.52 -2.94
C LEU A 19 8.88 5.98 -4.37
N VAL A 20 9.23 4.71 -4.52
CA VAL A 20 9.22 4.01 -5.80
C VAL A 20 8.01 3.09 -5.84
N VAL A 21 7.25 3.17 -6.91
CA VAL A 21 6.13 2.28 -7.24
C VAL A 21 6.52 1.48 -8.45
N THR A 22 6.50 0.17 -8.36
CA THR A 22 6.78 -0.74 -9.49
C THR A 22 5.65 -1.75 -9.65
N CYS A 23 5.28 -2.01 -10.89
CA CYS A 23 4.17 -2.87 -11.27
C CYS A 23 4.63 -3.95 -12.23
N GLY A 24 4.12 -5.18 -12.07
CA GLY A 24 4.27 -6.21 -13.08
C GLY A 24 5.63 -6.87 -13.18
N GLU A 25 6.47 -6.78 -12.13
CA GLU A 25 7.66 -7.63 -12.06
C GLU A 25 7.23 -9.10 -11.89
N PRO A 26 7.59 -10.01 -12.82
CA PRO A 26 7.10 -11.40 -12.82
C PRO A 26 7.39 -12.17 -11.53
N GLU A 27 8.51 -11.85 -10.88
CA GLU A 27 8.96 -12.54 -9.66
C GLU A 27 8.18 -12.12 -8.40
N VAL A 28 7.46 -11.00 -8.45
CA VAL A 28 6.84 -10.41 -7.27
C VAL A 28 5.33 -10.53 -7.28
N GLY A 29 4.72 -10.60 -8.44
CA GLY A 29 3.26 -10.60 -8.62
C GLY A 29 2.61 -9.44 -7.86
N GLY A 30 2.11 -8.43 -8.60
CA GLY A 30 1.42 -7.29 -7.99
C GLY A 30 2.15 -5.96 -8.10
N ILE A 31 1.80 -5.03 -7.22
CA ILE A 31 2.36 -3.69 -7.13
C ILE A 31 3.27 -3.62 -5.91
N ARG A 32 4.48 -3.15 -6.09
CA ARG A 32 5.43 -2.94 -5.00
C ARG A 32 5.61 -1.46 -4.70
N LEU A 33 5.67 -1.14 -3.43
CA LEU A 33 5.99 0.19 -2.92
C LEU A 33 7.29 0.11 -2.13
N LEU A 34 8.26 0.94 -2.45
CA LEU A 34 9.52 1.03 -1.73
C LEU A 34 9.79 2.49 -1.36
N SER A 35 9.82 2.78 -0.08
CA SER A 35 10.20 4.10 0.41
C SER A 35 11.67 4.12 0.80
N CYS A 36 12.35 5.16 0.42
CA CYS A 36 13.74 5.44 0.81
C CYS A 36 13.84 6.86 1.34
N ARG A 37 14.76 7.08 2.26
CA ARG A 37 15.14 8.42 2.69
C ARG A 37 16.65 8.49 2.80
N GLU A 38 17.28 9.33 1.97
CA GLU A 38 18.75 9.38 1.86
C GLU A 38 19.29 7.95 1.63
N ASP A 39 20.12 7.44 2.54
CA ASP A 39 20.66 6.08 2.50
C ASP A 39 19.80 5.04 3.28
N LEU A 40 18.66 5.47 3.84
CA LEU A 40 17.77 4.63 4.63
C LEU A 40 16.65 4.06 3.74
N VAL A 41 16.58 2.74 3.67
CA VAL A 41 15.49 2.03 2.96
C VAL A 41 14.40 1.67 3.96
N GLY A 42 13.18 2.05 3.67
CA GLY A 42 12.00 1.64 4.44
C GLY A 42 11.60 0.20 4.16
N ALA A 43 10.67 -0.32 4.95
CA ALA A 43 10.07 -1.61 4.66
C ALA A 43 9.30 -1.54 3.33
N ALA A 44 9.51 -2.52 2.48
CA ALA A 44 8.74 -2.65 1.26
C ALA A 44 7.28 -3.00 1.59
N ALA A 45 6.39 -2.52 0.74
CA ALA A 45 4.99 -2.91 0.79
C ALA A 45 4.58 -3.52 -0.56
N LYS A 46 3.59 -4.40 -0.54
CA LYS A 46 3.08 -5.08 -1.72
C LYS A 46 1.57 -5.05 -1.74
N MET A 47 1.00 -4.86 -2.93
CA MET A 47 -0.41 -5.06 -3.21
C MET A 47 -0.57 -6.20 -4.20
N ALA A 48 -1.45 -7.14 -3.94
CA ALA A 48 -1.72 -8.28 -4.81
C ALA A 48 -3.20 -8.66 -4.76
N VAL A 49 -3.65 -9.37 -5.80
CA VAL A 49 -4.95 -10.04 -5.83
C VAL A 49 -4.69 -11.53 -5.74
N PRO A 50 -4.89 -12.18 -4.57
CA PRO A 50 -4.59 -13.60 -4.40
C PRO A 50 -5.32 -14.48 -5.42
N GLY A 51 -4.57 -15.41 -6.01
CA GLY A 51 -5.12 -16.31 -7.04
C GLY A 51 -5.18 -15.73 -8.46
N PHE A 52 -4.75 -14.48 -8.63
CA PHE A 52 -4.71 -13.84 -9.95
C PHE A 52 -3.39 -13.10 -10.12
N ASP A 53 -2.76 -13.29 -11.26
CA ASP A 53 -1.65 -12.43 -11.66
C ASP A 53 -2.23 -11.11 -12.15
N LEU A 54 -1.65 -9.99 -11.72
CA LEU A 54 -2.04 -8.71 -12.30
C LEU A 54 -1.64 -8.69 -13.79
N PRO A 55 -2.51 -8.20 -14.67
CA PRO A 55 -2.14 -8.02 -16.07
C PRO A 55 -1.00 -7.01 -16.18
N PRO A 56 -0.36 -6.88 -17.35
CA PRO A 56 0.53 -5.77 -17.61
C PRO A 56 -0.16 -4.44 -17.30
N CYS A 57 0.59 -3.47 -16.77
CA CYS A 57 0.11 -2.13 -16.55
C CYS A 57 -0.44 -1.55 -17.87
N GLY A 58 -1.71 -1.20 -17.89
CA GLY A 58 -2.36 -0.62 -19.06
C GLY A 58 -2.02 0.84 -19.20
N GLU A 59 -2.20 1.60 -18.15
CA GLU A 59 -1.92 3.03 -18.10
C GLU A 59 -1.20 3.39 -16.81
N CYS A 60 -0.22 4.28 -16.94
CA CYS A 60 0.48 4.91 -15.83
C CYS A 60 0.66 6.39 -16.17
N TYR A 61 -0.02 7.28 -15.47
CA TYR A 61 0.03 8.73 -15.74
C TYR A 61 -0.12 9.55 -14.46
N ILE A 62 0.24 10.83 -14.56
CA ILE A 62 0.10 11.80 -13.48
C ILE A 62 -1.03 12.76 -13.84
N ARG A 63 -1.94 12.99 -12.87
CA ARG A 63 -3.00 13.99 -12.99
C ARG A 63 -3.03 14.86 -11.74
N GLY A 64 -2.72 16.14 -11.89
CA GLY A 64 -2.47 17.02 -10.75
C GLY A 64 -1.30 16.49 -9.92
N ASP A 65 -1.53 16.26 -8.63
CA ASP A 65 -0.53 15.75 -7.70
C ASP A 65 -0.66 14.23 -7.46
N ALA A 66 -1.51 13.54 -8.21
CA ALA A 66 -1.77 12.12 -8.05
C ALA A 66 -1.16 11.28 -9.17
N LEU A 67 -0.61 10.14 -8.80
CA LEU A 67 -0.22 9.05 -9.70
C LEU A 67 -1.43 8.14 -9.92
N HIS A 68 -1.73 7.84 -11.16
CA HIS A 68 -2.77 6.91 -11.59
C HIS A 68 -2.15 5.71 -12.29
N ILE A 69 -2.52 4.52 -11.88
CA ILE A 69 -2.11 3.26 -12.50
C ILE A 69 -3.34 2.38 -12.71
N SER A 70 -3.49 1.81 -13.90
CA SER A 70 -4.57 0.90 -14.20
C SER A 70 -4.09 -0.44 -14.74
N PHE A 71 -4.79 -1.49 -14.34
CA PHE A 71 -4.63 -2.86 -14.80
C PHE A 71 -5.97 -3.32 -15.38
N PRO A 72 -6.16 -3.24 -16.70
CA PRO A 72 -7.44 -3.50 -17.30
C PRO A 72 -7.79 -4.99 -17.27
N VAL A 73 -9.06 -5.31 -17.20
CA VAL A 73 -9.55 -6.68 -17.42
C VAL A 73 -9.25 -7.12 -18.85
N SER A 74 -8.93 -8.40 -19.01
CA SER A 74 -8.71 -9.03 -20.31
C SER A 74 -9.32 -10.44 -20.33
N GLN A 75 -9.27 -11.12 -21.47
CA GLN A 75 -9.68 -12.52 -21.54
C GLN A 75 -8.80 -13.43 -20.68
N ALA A 76 -7.51 -13.14 -20.58
CA ALA A 76 -6.57 -13.90 -19.77
C ALA A 76 -6.64 -13.54 -18.29
N ASN A 77 -7.07 -12.33 -17.98
CA ASN A 77 -7.20 -11.86 -16.59
C ASN A 77 -8.54 -11.14 -16.40
N PRO A 78 -9.52 -11.79 -15.76
CA PRO A 78 -10.84 -11.22 -15.57
C PRO A 78 -10.94 -10.21 -14.43
N ILE A 79 -9.84 -9.99 -13.69
CA ILE A 79 -9.78 -9.02 -12.58
C ILE A 79 -9.02 -7.78 -13.04
N GLY A 80 -9.62 -6.61 -12.86
CA GLY A 80 -8.97 -5.33 -13.07
C GLY A 80 -8.73 -4.60 -11.76
N LEU A 81 -7.69 -3.76 -11.74
CA LEU A 81 -7.32 -2.96 -10.59
C LEU A 81 -6.99 -1.53 -11.04
N GLU A 82 -7.47 -0.57 -10.27
CA GLU A 82 -7.14 0.85 -10.41
C GLU A 82 -6.47 1.32 -9.12
N LEU A 83 -5.36 2.02 -9.24
CA LEU A 83 -4.63 2.61 -8.13
C LEU A 83 -4.44 4.10 -8.36
N VAL A 84 -4.86 4.90 -7.40
CA VAL A 84 -4.56 6.33 -7.34
C VAL A 84 -3.75 6.58 -6.08
N MET A 85 -2.62 7.26 -6.20
CA MET A 85 -1.75 7.58 -5.05
C MET A 85 -1.47 9.08 -5.00
N MET A 86 -1.61 9.67 -3.83
CA MET A 86 -1.36 11.09 -3.58
C MET A 86 -0.61 11.26 -2.26
N ALA A 87 0.49 12.01 -2.30
CA ALA A 87 1.15 12.42 -1.06
C ALA A 87 0.34 13.55 -0.40
N ILE A 88 -0.13 13.31 0.82
CA ILE A 88 -0.97 14.27 1.57
C ILE A 88 -0.21 15.02 2.65
N GLU A 89 0.89 14.47 3.11
CA GLU A 89 1.83 15.13 4.02
C GLU A 89 3.23 14.63 3.73
N ALA A 90 4.18 15.54 3.65
CA ALA A 90 5.58 15.20 3.49
C ALA A 90 6.46 16.27 4.12
N ASP A 91 7.19 15.89 5.16
CA ASP A 91 8.19 16.72 5.82
C ASP A 91 9.51 15.96 6.00
N GLN A 92 10.46 16.51 6.74
CA GLN A 92 11.73 15.83 7.01
C GLN A 92 11.59 14.57 7.87
N GLN A 93 10.52 14.40 8.59
CA GLN A 93 10.32 13.29 9.53
C GLN A 93 9.38 12.22 8.97
N MET A 94 8.49 12.58 8.07
CA MET A 94 7.41 11.71 7.68
C MET A 94 6.93 11.95 6.24
N LEU A 95 6.53 10.86 5.59
CA LEU A 95 5.80 10.86 4.32
C LEU A 95 4.48 10.11 4.53
N VAL A 96 3.36 10.76 4.25
CA VAL A 96 2.02 10.16 4.25
C VAL A 96 1.46 10.14 2.84
N VAL A 97 1.11 8.97 2.37
CA VAL A 97 0.54 8.77 1.04
C VAL A 97 -0.82 8.10 1.18
N GLU A 98 -1.82 8.76 0.66
CA GLU A 98 -3.14 8.20 0.46
C GLU A 98 -3.15 7.34 -0.80
N SER A 99 -3.77 6.18 -0.72
CA SER A 99 -4.04 5.33 -1.88
C SER A 99 -5.53 5.08 -1.99
N VAL A 100 -6.09 5.18 -3.19
CA VAL A 100 -7.43 4.66 -3.51
C VAL A 100 -7.23 3.48 -4.43
N VAL A 101 -7.68 2.31 -3.99
CA VAL A 101 -7.56 1.06 -4.76
C VAL A 101 -8.95 0.60 -5.15
N GLY A 102 -9.21 0.57 -6.44
CA GLY A 102 -10.43 0.04 -7.04
C GLY A 102 -10.21 -1.36 -7.57
N LEU A 103 -11.11 -2.30 -7.22
CA LEU A 103 -11.10 -3.68 -7.72
C LEU A 103 -12.41 -3.93 -8.46
N HIS A 104 -12.32 -4.49 -9.67
CA HIS A 104 -13.47 -4.83 -10.50
C HIS A 104 -13.25 -6.15 -11.25
N THR A 105 -14.32 -6.72 -11.79
CA THR A 105 -14.28 -8.00 -12.49
C THR A 105 -15.14 -8.01 -13.74
N SER A 106 -14.74 -8.83 -14.72
CA SER A 106 -15.58 -9.19 -15.88
C SER A 106 -16.37 -10.48 -15.68
N LEU A 107 -16.16 -11.20 -14.57
CA LEU A 107 -16.89 -12.43 -14.25
C LEU A 107 -18.27 -12.10 -13.66
N LEU A 108 -19.25 -12.97 -13.95
CA LEU A 108 -20.60 -12.84 -13.40
C LEU A 108 -20.68 -13.23 -11.93
N ASP A 109 -19.82 -14.16 -11.50
CA ASP A 109 -19.77 -14.68 -10.14
C ASP A 109 -18.30 -14.79 -9.71
N SER A 110 -17.88 -13.89 -8.83
CA SER A 110 -16.49 -13.87 -8.35
C SER A 110 -16.39 -13.29 -6.96
N HIS A 111 -15.35 -13.70 -6.25
CA HIS A 111 -15.06 -13.24 -4.88
C HIS A 111 -13.60 -12.75 -4.79
N PRO A 112 -13.19 -11.77 -5.62
CA PRO A 112 -11.82 -11.29 -5.58
C PRO A 112 -11.53 -10.58 -4.27
N SER A 113 -10.32 -10.75 -3.78
CA SER A 113 -9.83 -10.01 -2.61
C SER A 113 -8.55 -9.25 -2.96
N LEU A 114 -8.35 -8.12 -2.32
CA LEU A 114 -7.11 -7.37 -2.37
C LEU A 114 -6.30 -7.67 -1.11
N GLN A 115 -5.03 -8.00 -1.27
CA GLN A 115 -4.10 -8.20 -0.16
C GLN A 115 -3.04 -7.10 -0.17
N LEU A 116 -2.88 -6.42 0.96
CA LEU A 116 -1.81 -5.47 1.19
C LEU A 116 -0.87 -6.06 2.24
N GLU A 117 0.41 -6.12 1.92
CA GLU A 117 1.46 -6.66 2.78
C GLU A 117 2.47 -5.57 3.10
N VAL A 118 2.92 -5.53 4.36
CA VAL A 118 3.99 -4.64 4.82
C VAL A 118 5.13 -5.51 5.34
N GLY A 119 6.37 -5.17 4.98
CA GLY A 119 7.53 -5.95 5.40
C GLY A 119 7.96 -7.02 4.42
N ALA A 120 7.33 -7.12 3.24
CA ALA A 120 7.80 -8.00 2.17
C ALA A 120 9.25 -7.66 1.80
N GLY A 121 10.18 -8.57 2.07
CA GLY A 121 11.60 -8.36 1.80
C GLY A 121 11.84 -8.08 0.32
N HIS A 122 12.71 -7.13 0.03
CA HIS A 122 13.25 -6.95 -1.31
C HIS A 122 14.41 -7.94 -1.50
N PRO A 123 14.52 -8.69 -2.62
CA PRO A 123 15.65 -9.59 -2.89
C PRO A 123 17.01 -8.90 -2.96
N GLY A 124 17.26 -7.78 -2.65
CA GLY A 124 18.54 -7.05 -2.54
C GLY A 124 18.66 -6.24 -1.25
N PHE A 125 17.63 -6.26 -0.41
CA PHE A 125 17.62 -5.52 0.86
C PHE A 125 17.14 -6.46 1.96
N PRO A 126 18.04 -7.12 2.68
CA PRO A 126 17.65 -7.95 3.81
C PRO A 126 16.93 -7.08 4.85
N LEU A 127 15.75 -7.51 5.28
CA LEU A 127 15.07 -6.92 6.41
C LEU A 127 15.90 -7.19 7.67
N TRP A 128 16.62 -6.17 8.12
CA TRP A 128 17.31 -6.20 9.40
C TRP A 128 16.36 -5.66 10.47
N GLY A 129 15.90 -6.54 11.34
CA GLY A 129 15.11 -6.16 12.50
C GLY A 129 13.82 -6.96 12.63
N ARG A 130 13.36 -7.13 13.86
CA ARG A 130 12.07 -7.72 14.16
C ARG A 130 10.98 -6.84 13.57
N VAL A 131 10.19 -7.37 12.69
CA VAL A 131 8.89 -6.82 12.34
C VAL A 131 8.02 -7.03 13.57
N GLY A 132 7.92 -6.02 14.40
CA GLY A 132 7.07 -6.04 15.59
C GLY A 132 5.68 -5.56 15.20
N TRP A 133 4.67 -6.40 15.44
CA TRP A 133 3.27 -5.99 15.33
C TRP A 133 2.85 -5.34 16.63
N GLU A 134 2.48 -4.11 16.56
CA GLU A 134 1.52 -3.54 17.49
C GLU A 134 0.24 -3.29 16.71
N GLN A 135 -0.79 -4.10 16.99
CA GLN A 135 -2.14 -3.74 16.63
C GLN A 135 -2.53 -2.57 17.51
N ILE A 136 -2.36 -1.37 17.01
CA ILE A 136 -2.87 -0.18 17.68
C ILE A 136 -4.34 -0.08 17.27
N VAL A 137 -5.21 -0.60 18.11
CA VAL A 137 -6.64 -0.27 18.05
C VAL A 137 -6.73 1.17 18.54
N ALA A 138 -6.84 2.13 17.62
CA ALA A 138 -7.30 3.46 17.97
C ALA A 138 -8.75 3.34 18.48
N ASP A 139 -9.14 4.16 19.46
CA ASP A 139 -10.54 4.35 19.82
C ASP A 139 -11.27 4.93 18.58
N GLY A 140 -11.78 4.06 17.72
CA GLY A 140 -12.36 4.43 16.44
C GLY A 140 -12.25 3.29 15.43
N ASP A 141 -12.74 3.52 14.23
CA ASP A 141 -12.93 2.53 13.17
C ASP A 141 -11.64 2.17 12.38
N SER A 142 -10.47 2.72 12.72
CA SER A 142 -9.23 2.53 11.96
C SER A 142 -8.34 1.43 12.56
N ILE A 143 -7.80 0.55 11.72
CA ILE A 143 -6.83 -0.49 12.09
C ILE A 143 -5.45 -0.11 11.57
N TRP A 144 -4.44 -0.37 12.40
CA TRP A 144 -3.06 -0.04 12.13
C TRP A 144 -2.22 -1.29 12.01
N LEU A 145 -1.41 -1.33 11.00
CA LEU A 145 -0.36 -2.33 10.87
C LEU A 145 0.98 -1.62 10.81
N ARG A 146 1.90 -2.02 11.64
CA ARG A 146 3.23 -1.44 11.69
C ARG A 146 4.28 -2.46 11.27
N ALA A 147 5.13 -2.08 10.34
CA ALA A 147 6.39 -2.74 10.10
C ALA A 147 7.53 -1.74 10.31
N THR A 148 8.58 -2.12 11.02
CA THR A 148 9.77 -1.30 11.20
C THR A 148 10.90 -1.92 10.41
N GLY A 149 11.38 -1.22 9.38
CA GLY A 149 12.62 -1.54 8.69
C GLY A 149 13.80 -0.87 9.40
N ARG A 150 14.95 -1.54 9.45
CA ARG A 150 16.22 -0.92 9.84
C ARG A 150 17.18 -1.05 8.69
N SER A 151 17.77 0.06 8.27
CA SER A 151 18.76 0.07 7.20
C SER A 151 20.19 -0.18 7.67
N SER A 152 20.43 -0.10 8.97
CA SER A 152 21.74 -0.36 9.58
C SER A 152 21.61 -0.95 10.96
N MET A 153 22.68 -1.63 11.45
CA MET A 153 22.72 -2.20 12.79
C MET A 153 22.77 -1.15 13.90
N GLU A 154 23.01 0.12 13.61
CA GLU A 154 23.31 1.18 14.58
C GLU A 154 22.55 2.49 14.35
N GLY A 155 21.31 2.50 13.86
CA GLY A 155 20.60 3.76 13.66
C GLY A 155 19.07 3.65 13.71
N PRO A 156 18.36 4.79 13.81
CA PRO A 156 16.92 4.80 13.67
C PRO A 156 16.58 4.42 12.22
N GLY A 157 15.89 3.28 12.05
CA GLY A 157 15.40 2.86 10.74
C GLY A 157 14.16 3.63 10.32
N VAL A 158 13.76 3.46 9.06
CA VAL A 158 12.46 3.95 8.58
C VAL A 158 11.36 3.02 9.07
N SER A 159 10.37 3.57 9.78
CA SER A 159 9.16 2.84 10.16
C SER A 159 8.12 2.98 9.06
N THR A 160 7.47 1.88 8.73
CA THR A 160 6.33 1.86 7.79
C THR A 160 5.07 1.50 8.53
N LEU A 161 4.00 2.24 8.28
CA LEU A 161 2.70 2.04 8.88
C LEU A 161 1.64 2.00 7.78
N LEU A 162 0.76 1.03 7.84
CA LEU A 162 -0.42 0.93 7.00
C LEU A 162 -1.66 1.22 7.83
N LEU A 163 -2.47 2.14 7.36
CA LEU A 163 -3.71 2.58 7.98
C LEU A 163 -4.88 2.21 7.08
N CYS A 164 -5.87 1.56 7.64
CA CYS A 164 -7.05 1.14 6.91
C CYS A 164 -8.31 1.41 7.75
N ASP A 165 -9.41 1.73 7.09
CA ASP A 165 -10.70 1.75 7.74
C ASP A 165 -11.13 0.32 8.08
N ARG A 166 -11.57 0.11 9.31
CA ARG A 166 -12.05 -1.20 9.78
C ARG A 166 -13.21 -1.74 8.96
N ARG A 167 -14.05 -0.86 8.45
CA ARG A 167 -15.22 -1.23 7.62
C ARG A 167 -14.82 -1.91 6.31
N ASP A 168 -13.63 -1.61 5.81
CA ASP A 168 -13.13 -2.15 4.54
C ASP A 168 -12.40 -3.49 4.71
N LEU A 169 -12.07 -3.87 5.96
CA LEU A 169 -11.28 -5.06 6.25
C LEU A 169 -12.14 -6.31 6.27
N SER A 170 -11.77 -7.29 5.45
CA SER A 170 -12.36 -8.63 5.50
C SER A 170 -11.63 -9.54 6.50
N SER A 171 -10.30 -9.48 6.55
CA SER A 171 -9.49 -10.25 7.49
C SER A 171 -8.09 -9.69 7.65
N LEU A 172 -7.47 -10.01 8.78
CA LEU A 172 -6.04 -9.84 9.00
C LEU A 172 -5.35 -11.16 8.63
N SER A 173 -4.32 -11.12 7.82
CA SER A 173 -3.50 -12.28 7.50
C SER A 173 -2.12 -12.13 8.12
N SER A 174 -1.71 -13.10 8.92
CA SER A 174 -0.29 -13.32 9.21
C SER A 174 0.24 -14.26 8.13
N VAL A 175 1.20 -13.82 7.35
CA VAL A 175 1.89 -14.68 6.41
C VAL A 175 3.17 -15.13 7.07
N ASP A 176 3.26 -16.43 7.33
CA ASP A 176 4.40 -17.20 7.83
C ASP A 176 5.49 -16.47 8.66
N ASP A 177 5.66 -16.96 9.89
CA ASP A 177 6.85 -16.78 10.73
C ASP A 177 7.42 -15.35 10.80
N ASP A 178 6.69 -14.44 11.44
CA ASP A 178 7.18 -13.11 11.85
C ASP A 178 7.76 -12.20 10.76
N LYS A 179 7.64 -12.55 9.47
CA LYS A 179 8.33 -11.81 8.40
C LYS A 179 7.47 -10.89 7.56
N CYS A 180 6.20 -11.19 7.43
CA CYS A 180 5.28 -10.37 6.62
C CYS A 180 3.90 -10.39 7.24
N ASN A 181 3.24 -9.25 7.17
CA ASN A 181 1.91 -9.14 7.73
C ASN A 181 1.06 -8.34 6.74
N GLY A 182 -0.16 -8.78 6.59
CA GLY A 182 -1.05 -8.22 5.59
C GLY A 182 -2.47 -8.03 6.09
N VAL A 183 -3.16 -7.22 5.37
CA VAL A 183 -4.61 -7.05 5.47
C VAL A 183 -5.24 -7.50 4.18
N ARG A 184 -6.41 -8.10 4.30
CA ARG A 184 -7.25 -8.47 3.17
C ARG A 184 -8.50 -7.61 3.18
N PHE A 185 -8.79 -7.05 2.01
CA PHE A 185 -10.01 -6.31 1.72
C PHE A 185 -10.86 -7.11 0.75
N PHE A 186 -12.17 -6.89 0.80
CA PHE A 186 -13.14 -7.57 -0.05
C PHE A 186 -13.19 -9.09 0.22
N GLY A 187 -13.35 -9.90 -0.81
CA GLY A 187 -13.52 -11.35 -0.68
C GLY A 187 -14.99 -11.79 -0.65
N ASP A 188 -15.91 -10.83 -0.61
CA ASP A 188 -17.33 -11.08 -0.81
C ASP A 188 -17.67 -11.08 -2.30
N PHE A 189 -18.88 -11.49 -2.61
CA PHE A 189 -19.41 -11.48 -3.97
C PHE A 189 -19.25 -10.10 -4.64
N LEU A 190 -18.68 -10.10 -5.83
CA LEU A 190 -18.51 -8.92 -6.68
C LEU A 190 -19.18 -9.17 -8.04
N GLU A 191 -20.18 -8.35 -8.32
CA GLU A 191 -20.87 -8.39 -9.60
C GLU A 191 -20.01 -7.83 -10.73
N LYS A 192 -20.22 -8.38 -11.94
CA LYS A 192 -19.57 -7.86 -13.15
C LYS A 192 -19.88 -6.38 -13.34
N GLY A 193 -18.82 -5.59 -13.55
CA GLY A 193 -18.91 -4.14 -13.80
C GLY A 193 -19.05 -3.28 -12.56
N VAL A 194 -19.16 -3.88 -11.35
CA VAL A 194 -19.11 -3.14 -10.11
C VAL A 194 -17.65 -2.92 -9.73
N ILE A 195 -17.32 -1.71 -9.27
CA ILE A 195 -16.00 -1.36 -8.73
C ILE A 195 -16.15 -1.20 -7.21
N ARG A 196 -15.43 -2.01 -6.44
CA ARG A 196 -15.28 -1.79 -5.01
C ARG A 196 -13.99 -1.03 -4.75
N LYS A 197 -14.03 -0.07 -3.84
CA LYS A 197 -12.88 0.79 -3.51
C LYS A 197 -12.55 0.71 -2.04
N VAL A 198 -11.25 0.74 -1.74
CA VAL A 198 -10.69 0.94 -0.40
C VAL A 198 -9.67 2.07 -0.43
N GLN A 199 -9.43 2.68 0.71
CA GLN A 199 -8.61 3.88 0.83
C GLN A 199 -7.54 3.71 1.92
N PRO A 200 -6.54 2.81 1.73
CA PRO A 200 -5.46 2.66 2.67
C PRO A 200 -4.50 3.85 2.61
N TRP A 201 -3.97 4.22 3.77
CA TRP A 201 -2.90 5.21 3.89
C TRP A 201 -1.60 4.55 4.27
N TRP A 202 -0.53 4.98 3.64
CA TRP A 202 0.83 4.57 3.90
C TRP A 202 1.57 5.69 4.61
N VAL A 203 2.22 5.36 5.71
CA VAL A 203 3.01 6.32 6.47
C VAL A 203 4.42 5.77 6.61
N TRP A 204 5.39 6.51 6.15
CA TRP A 204 6.80 6.25 6.40
C TRP A 204 7.35 7.34 7.31
N SER A 205 8.05 6.95 8.37
CA SER A 205 8.65 7.90 9.30
C SER A 205 10.12 7.58 9.54
N ASN A 206 10.91 8.63 9.72
CA ASN A 206 12.30 8.52 10.16
C ASN A 206 12.31 8.18 11.66
N GLY A 207 12.72 6.98 11.99
CA GLY A 207 12.65 6.46 13.36
C GLY A 207 11.24 6.02 13.75
N GLN A 208 11.03 5.95 15.06
CA GLN A 208 9.77 5.46 15.61
C GLN A 208 8.68 6.54 15.61
N LEU A 209 7.57 6.27 14.93
CA LEU A 209 6.39 7.13 14.99
C LEU A 209 5.78 7.07 16.41
N SER A 210 5.59 8.22 17.04
CA SER A 210 4.94 8.28 18.34
C SER A 210 3.45 7.92 18.23
N LYS A 211 2.90 7.30 19.28
CA LYS A 211 1.46 6.96 19.33
C LYS A 211 0.59 8.19 19.06
N ARG A 212 0.89 9.33 19.70
CA ARG A 212 0.13 10.57 19.52
C ARG A 212 0.09 11.01 18.05
N ARG A 213 1.21 10.93 17.32
CA ARG A 213 1.25 11.31 15.91
C ARG A 213 0.48 10.32 15.06
N ALA A 214 0.61 9.04 15.36
CA ALA A 214 -0.15 8.00 14.73
C ALA A 214 -1.66 8.22 14.91
N ASP A 215 -2.13 8.48 16.14
CA ASP A 215 -3.55 8.78 16.43
C ASP A 215 -4.05 10.01 15.64
N THR A 216 -3.23 11.05 15.53
CA THR A 216 -3.59 12.23 14.73
C THR A 216 -3.83 11.88 13.27
N ILE A 217 -2.94 11.09 12.67
CA ILE A 217 -3.08 10.65 11.26
C ILE A 217 -4.33 9.79 11.08
N ALA A 218 -4.62 8.89 12.03
CA ALA A 218 -5.83 8.07 11.98
C ALA A 218 -7.11 8.89 12.06
N HIS A 219 -7.15 9.90 12.92
CA HIS A 219 -8.29 10.80 12.98
C HIS A 219 -8.52 11.53 11.64
N HIS A 220 -7.43 11.93 10.97
CA HIS A 220 -7.53 12.52 9.64
C HIS A 220 -8.07 11.53 8.62
N LEU A 221 -7.62 10.26 8.64
CA LEU A 221 -8.17 9.21 7.77
C LEU A 221 -9.66 9.00 8.05
N ALA A 222 -10.04 8.84 9.32
CA ALA A 222 -11.43 8.62 9.71
C ALA A 222 -12.36 9.79 9.34
N ALA A 223 -11.85 11.01 9.31
CA ALA A 223 -12.62 12.20 8.91
C ALA A 223 -12.78 12.36 7.38
N ARG A 224 -12.07 11.56 6.59
CA ARG A 224 -12.17 11.61 5.13
C ARG A 224 -13.46 10.95 4.64
N PRO A 225 -14.10 11.53 3.58
CA PRO A 225 -15.19 10.82 2.93
C PRO A 225 -14.68 9.51 2.35
N LEU A 226 -15.49 8.46 2.47
CA LEU A 226 -15.19 7.17 1.87
C LEU A 226 -15.01 7.30 0.35
N ALA A 227 -14.07 6.54 -0.20
CA ALA A 227 -13.97 6.36 -1.64
C ALA A 227 -15.26 5.69 -2.11
N LEU A 228 -16.15 6.47 -2.74
CA LEU A 228 -17.42 5.95 -3.21
C LEU A 228 -17.19 4.88 -4.28
N SER A 229 -17.78 3.70 -4.08
CA SER A 229 -17.98 2.73 -5.15
C SER A 229 -19.10 3.27 -6.06
N ASN A 230 -18.76 3.60 -7.30
CA ASN A 230 -19.74 3.94 -8.34
C ASN A 230 -20.17 2.68 -9.06
#